data_9f74488f9d46ce5e39ee923339321cb1
#
_entry.id   9f74488f9d46ce5e39ee923339321cb1
#
_cell.length_a   1.000
_cell.length_b   1.000
_cell.length_c   1.000
_cell.angle_alpha   90.00
_cell.angle_beta   90.00
_cell.angle_gamma   90.00
#
_symmetry.space_group_name_H-M   'P 1'
#
loop_
_entity.id
_entity.type
_entity.pdbx_description
1 polymer ?
#
loop_
_entity_poly.entity_id
_entity_poly.type
_entity_poly.pdbx_seq_one_letter_code
_entity_poly.pdbx_strand_id
1 'polypeptide(L)'
;MKPPLSDTLVICDMDNTLLTAKEGIPACNRAVIQLYTGMGGLFTVATGRPPESIRAALGDIRLSLPAISCNGALLYDFSAESVLHRSTLNREQATTAILDILNKFPHIGVEVMAGNGEMFVIHAN
;
A
#
# COMPACT_ATOMS: atom_id res chain seq x y z
N MET A 1 -7.95 -32.74 3.99
CA MET A 1 -7.25 -32.53 2.70
C MET A 1 -6.81 -31.08 2.63
N LYS A 2 -5.54 -30.82 2.27
CA LYS A 2 -5.01 -29.45 2.16
C LYS A 2 -5.66 -28.76 0.96
N PRO A 3 -6.07 -27.46 1.07
CA PRO A 3 -6.62 -26.73 -0.06
C PRO A 3 -5.62 -26.69 -1.23
N PRO A 4 -6.08 -26.74 -2.49
CA PRO A 4 -5.21 -26.93 -3.65
C PRO A 4 -4.18 -25.81 -3.87
N LEU A 5 -4.45 -24.59 -3.39
CA LEU A 5 -3.56 -23.42 -3.58
C LEU A 5 -2.92 -22.92 -2.27
N SER A 6 -3.00 -23.66 -1.18
CA SER A 6 -2.55 -23.22 0.16
C SER A 6 -1.05 -22.91 0.30
N ASP A 7 -0.24 -23.30 -0.69
CA ASP A 7 1.21 -23.03 -0.73
C ASP A 7 1.58 -21.97 -1.79
N THR A 8 0.58 -21.29 -2.35
CA THR A 8 0.80 -20.32 -3.42
C THR A 8 0.46 -18.93 -2.93
N LEU A 9 1.42 -18.02 -3.02
CA LEU A 9 1.26 -16.60 -2.71
C LEU A 9 1.30 -15.76 -3.98
N VAL A 10 0.28 -14.92 -4.15
CA VAL A 10 0.27 -13.86 -5.14
C VAL A 10 0.42 -12.52 -4.43
N ILE A 11 1.44 -11.76 -4.81
CA ILE A 11 1.65 -10.36 -4.40
C ILE A 11 1.41 -9.51 -5.64
N CYS A 12 0.43 -8.62 -5.60
CA CYS A 12 0.01 -7.83 -6.75
C CYS A 12 0.30 -6.34 -6.53
N ASP A 13 0.86 -5.68 -7.55
CA ASP A 13 0.87 -4.22 -7.61
C ASP A 13 -0.55 -3.68 -7.82
N MET A 14 -0.80 -2.44 -7.39
CA MET A 14 -2.13 -1.85 -7.43
C MET A 14 -2.34 -0.95 -8.65
N ASP A 15 -1.59 0.12 -8.78
CA ASP A 15 -1.85 1.15 -9.78
C ASP A 15 -1.48 0.71 -11.19
N ASN A 16 -2.43 0.78 -12.13
CA ASN A 16 -2.31 0.29 -13.51
C ASN A 16 -2.03 -1.23 -13.64
N THR A 17 -2.20 -1.98 -12.55
CA THR A 17 -2.07 -3.46 -12.53
C THR A 17 -3.38 -4.07 -12.02
N LEU A 18 -3.67 -3.95 -10.73
CA LEU A 18 -4.92 -4.41 -10.13
C LEU A 18 -6.05 -3.38 -10.33
N LEU A 19 -5.71 -2.09 -10.28
CA LEU A 19 -6.62 -0.97 -10.42
C LEU A 19 -6.59 -0.43 -11.85
N THR A 20 -7.77 -0.06 -12.35
CA THR A 20 -7.91 0.75 -13.56
C THR A 20 -8.29 2.18 -13.19
N ALA A 21 -7.94 3.14 -14.04
CA ALA A 21 -8.24 4.57 -13.82
C ALA A 21 -9.75 4.87 -13.79
N LYS A 22 -10.59 4.01 -14.39
CA LYS A 22 -12.03 4.25 -14.54
C LYS A 22 -12.89 3.59 -13.46
N GLU A 23 -12.50 2.39 -12.99
CA GLU A 23 -13.41 1.52 -12.23
C GLU A 23 -12.84 1.07 -10.88
N GLY A 24 -11.62 1.51 -10.53
CA GLY A 24 -10.90 0.91 -9.41
C GLY A 24 -10.52 -0.55 -9.71
N ILE A 25 -10.83 -1.49 -8.85
CA ILE A 25 -10.62 -2.93 -9.12
C ILE A 25 -11.79 -3.45 -9.95
N PRO A 26 -11.57 -3.89 -11.20
CA PRO A 26 -12.62 -4.43 -12.06
C PRO A 26 -13.33 -5.63 -11.42
N ALA A 27 -14.61 -5.80 -11.73
CA ALA A 27 -15.43 -6.90 -11.18
C ALA A 27 -14.84 -8.29 -11.49
N CYS A 28 -14.24 -8.47 -12.67
CA CYS A 28 -13.57 -9.72 -13.03
C CYS A 28 -12.35 -10.02 -12.13
N ASN A 29 -11.54 -8.99 -11.81
CA ASN A 29 -10.40 -9.15 -10.92
C ASN A 29 -10.85 -9.50 -9.50
N ARG A 30 -11.92 -8.84 -9.00
CA ARG A 30 -12.54 -9.18 -7.70
C ARG A 30 -12.97 -10.64 -7.65
N ALA A 31 -13.69 -11.10 -8.66
CA ALA A 31 -14.18 -12.47 -8.73
C ALA A 31 -13.02 -13.49 -8.74
N VAL A 32 -11.96 -13.23 -9.50
CA VAL A 32 -10.78 -14.10 -9.56
C VAL A 32 -10.05 -14.14 -8.22
N ILE A 33 -9.87 -13.00 -7.55
CA ILE A 33 -9.23 -12.96 -6.22
C ILE A 33 -10.05 -13.75 -5.20
N GLN A 34 -11.39 -13.59 -5.18
CA GLN A 34 -12.27 -14.33 -4.29
C GLN A 34 -12.22 -15.83 -4.56
N LEU A 35 -12.23 -16.23 -5.83
CA LEU A 35 -12.10 -17.66 -6.20
C LEU A 35 -10.75 -18.20 -5.77
N TYR A 36 -9.66 -17.50 -6.06
CA TYR A 36 -8.29 -17.89 -5.72
C TYR A 36 -8.11 -18.08 -4.20
N THR A 37 -8.55 -17.08 -3.41
CA THR A 37 -8.46 -17.16 -1.94
C THR A 37 -9.41 -18.21 -1.36
N GLY A 38 -10.59 -18.42 -1.97
CA GLY A 38 -11.53 -19.49 -1.62
C GLY A 38 -10.96 -20.89 -1.85
N MET A 39 -10.01 -21.05 -2.78
CA MET A 39 -9.25 -22.30 -3.01
C MET A 39 -8.02 -22.43 -2.10
N GLY A 40 -7.85 -21.53 -1.13
CA GLY A 40 -6.76 -21.53 -0.16
C GLY A 40 -5.53 -20.75 -0.60
N GLY A 41 -5.55 -20.08 -1.74
CA GLY A 41 -4.46 -19.23 -2.22
C GLY A 41 -4.26 -18.01 -1.31
N LEU A 42 -3.01 -17.60 -1.14
CA LEU A 42 -2.64 -16.43 -0.36
C LEU A 42 -2.51 -15.21 -1.29
N PHE A 43 -3.21 -14.13 -0.97
CA PHE A 43 -3.21 -12.91 -1.77
C PHE A 43 -2.89 -11.69 -0.92
N THR A 44 -2.00 -10.84 -1.40
CA THR A 44 -1.73 -9.53 -0.84
C THR A 44 -1.29 -8.53 -1.92
N VAL A 45 -1.05 -7.29 -1.52
CA VAL A 45 -0.63 -6.22 -2.43
C VAL A 45 0.70 -5.61 -2.02
N ALA A 46 1.44 -5.07 -3.02
CA ALA A 46 2.63 -4.26 -2.83
C ALA A 46 2.49 -2.97 -3.65
N THR A 47 2.51 -1.81 -2.98
CA THR A 47 2.20 -0.52 -3.62
C THR A 47 2.87 0.66 -2.92
N GLY A 48 2.98 1.79 -3.63
CA GLY A 48 3.36 3.08 -3.05
C GLY A 48 2.30 3.71 -2.16
N ARG A 49 1.05 3.22 -2.21
CA ARG A 49 -0.08 3.78 -1.45
C ARG A 49 0.10 3.62 0.06
N PRO A 50 -0.38 4.61 0.88
CA PRO A 50 -0.51 4.44 2.31
C PRO A 50 -1.65 3.46 2.65
N PRO A 51 -1.67 2.86 3.87
CA PRO A 51 -2.66 1.86 4.27
C PRO A 51 -4.11 2.30 4.09
N GLU A 52 -4.45 3.54 4.42
CA GLU A 52 -5.80 4.07 4.25
C GLU A 52 -6.25 4.07 2.78
N SER A 53 -5.37 4.48 1.86
CA SER A 53 -5.64 4.47 0.42
C SER A 53 -5.78 3.04 -0.13
N ILE A 54 -5.00 2.09 0.40
CA ILE A 54 -5.13 0.66 0.07
C ILE A 54 -6.51 0.16 0.53
N ARG A 55 -6.91 0.44 1.77
CA ARG A 55 -8.21 0.04 2.33
C ARG A 55 -9.38 0.56 1.48
N ALA A 56 -9.34 1.86 1.13
CA ALA A 56 -10.36 2.48 0.30
C ALA A 56 -10.46 1.83 -1.09
N ALA A 57 -9.34 1.45 -1.70
CA ALA A 57 -9.31 0.84 -3.02
C ALA A 57 -9.76 -0.64 -3.02
N LEU A 58 -9.41 -1.40 -1.98
CA LEU A 58 -9.79 -2.81 -1.84
C LEU A 58 -11.30 -3.00 -1.62
N GLY A 59 -11.93 -2.10 -0.85
CA GLY A 59 -13.35 -2.22 -0.50
C GLY A 59 -13.62 -3.49 0.32
N ASP A 60 -14.33 -4.44 -0.27
CA ASP A 60 -14.71 -5.72 0.33
C ASP A 60 -13.65 -6.84 0.19
N ILE A 61 -12.60 -6.63 -0.61
CA ILE A 61 -11.53 -7.61 -0.76
C ILE A 61 -10.72 -7.68 0.53
N ARG A 62 -10.60 -8.91 1.07
CA ARG A 62 -9.77 -9.19 2.24
C ARG A 62 -8.42 -9.74 1.81
N LEU A 63 -7.36 -9.15 2.33
CA LEU A 63 -6.01 -9.67 2.12
C LEU A 63 -5.77 -10.86 3.05
N SER A 64 -5.10 -11.89 2.54
CA SER A 64 -4.71 -13.08 3.31
C SER A 64 -3.50 -12.85 4.21
N LEU A 65 -2.69 -11.83 3.87
CA LEU A 65 -1.42 -11.49 4.50
C LEU A 65 -1.28 -9.97 4.61
N PRO A 66 -0.35 -9.49 5.45
CA PRO A 66 -0.02 -8.06 5.51
C PRO A 66 0.35 -7.49 4.15
N ALA A 67 -0.05 -6.25 3.89
CA ALA A 67 0.29 -5.53 2.67
C ALA A 67 1.65 -4.84 2.77
N ILE A 68 2.37 -4.82 1.66
CA ILE A 68 3.57 -4.01 1.48
C ILE A 68 3.11 -2.63 0.98
N SER A 69 3.28 -1.62 1.84
CA SER A 69 2.76 -0.26 1.66
C SER A 69 3.90 0.75 1.59
N CYS A 70 3.62 1.96 1.08
CA CYS A 70 4.57 3.06 1.03
C CYS A 70 5.90 2.67 0.35
N ASN A 71 5.83 1.98 -0.81
CA ASN A 71 6.99 1.47 -1.56
C ASN A 71 7.92 0.56 -0.72
N GLY A 72 7.37 -0.23 0.19
CA GLY A 72 8.12 -1.14 1.05
C GLY A 72 8.59 -0.52 2.38
N ALA A 73 8.31 0.76 2.63
CA ALA A 73 8.62 1.40 3.91
C ALA A 73 7.75 0.89 5.07
N LEU A 74 6.55 0.35 4.76
CA LEU A 74 5.65 -0.23 5.75
C LEU A 74 5.20 -1.64 5.36
N LEU A 75 5.12 -2.52 6.35
CA LEU A 75 4.36 -3.77 6.30
C LEU A 75 3.15 -3.61 7.23
N TYR A 76 1.94 -3.59 6.67
CA TYR A 76 0.70 -3.29 7.39
C TYR A 76 -0.26 -4.47 7.39
N ASP A 77 -0.68 -4.88 8.59
CA ASP A 77 -1.69 -5.94 8.78
C ASP A 77 -3.08 -5.31 8.91
N PHE A 78 -3.92 -5.51 7.89
CA PHE A 78 -5.29 -5.02 7.87
C PHE A 78 -6.24 -5.78 8.80
N SER A 79 -5.89 -7.00 9.21
CA SER A 79 -6.69 -7.78 10.15
C SER A 79 -6.46 -7.36 11.60
N ALA A 80 -5.22 -7.03 11.94
CA ALA A 80 -4.81 -6.53 13.25
C ALA A 80 -4.82 -5.00 13.34
N GLU A 81 -5.07 -4.29 12.22
CA GLU A 81 -5.01 -2.84 12.08
C GLU A 81 -3.71 -2.23 12.63
N SER A 82 -2.58 -2.87 12.30
CA SER A 82 -1.29 -2.51 12.88
C SER A 82 -0.14 -2.54 11.89
N VAL A 83 0.86 -1.70 12.14
CA VAL A 83 2.14 -1.72 11.44
C VAL A 83 3.01 -2.81 12.04
N LEU A 84 3.37 -3.83 11.24
CA LEU A 84 4.25 -4.92 11.66
C LEU A 84 5.73 -4.58 11.48
N HIS A 85 6.05 -3.82 10.44
CA HIS A 85 7.41 -3.36 10.17
C HIS A 85 7.39 -1.98 9.55
N ARG A 86 8.38 -1.16 9.89
CA ARG A 86 8.60 0.17 9.29
C ARG A 86 10.08 0.45 9.11
N SER A 87 10.40 1.10 8.00
CA SER A 87 11.71 1.67 7.70
C SER A 87 11.53 3.16 7.43
N THR A 88 12.10 4.00 8.28
CA THR A 88 11.94 5.45 8.20
C THR A 88 13.29 6.15 8.21
N LEU A 89 13.36 7.30 7.56
CA LEU A 89 14.47 8.23 7.75
C LEU A 89 14.47 8.75 9.20
N ASN A 90 15.65 9.06 9.73
CA ASN A 90 15.66 9.78 10.99
C ASN A 90 15.17 11.22 10.78
N ARG A 91 14.75 11.87 11.86
CA ARG A 91 14.13 13.20 11.82
C ARG A 91 15.05 14.26 11.23
N GLU A 92 16.32 14.24 11.56
CA GLU A 92 17.30 15.22 11.08
C GLU A 92 17.51 15.10 9.58
N GLN A 93 17.72 13.88 9.07
CA GLN A 93 17.87 13.62 7.65
C GLN A 93 16.60 14.02 6.85
N ALA A 94 15.43 13.68 7.36
CA ALA A 94 14.17 14.04 6.73
C ALA A 94 13.99 15.56 6.68
N THR A 95 14.25 16.26 7.79
CA THR A 95 14.14 17.72 7.86
C THR A 95 15.11 18.40 6.90
N THR A 96 16.37 17.98 6.88
CA THR A 96 17.38 18.53 5.98
C THR A 96 16.99 18.33 4.52
N ALA A 97 16.55 17.12 4.15
CA ALA A 97 16.12 16.83 2.78
C ALA A 97 14.93 17.69 2.35
N ILE A 98 13.92 17.85 3.21
CA ILE A 98 12.74 18.69 2.92
C ILE A 98 13.15 20.15 2.71
N LEU A 99 13.97 20.71 3.60
CA LEU A 99 14.44 22.10 3.49
C LEU A 99 15.27 22.33 2.23
N ASP A 100 16.16 21.41 1.90
CA ASP A 100 16.98 21.49 0.67
C ASP A 100 16.11 21.44 -0.59
N ILE A 101 15.08 20.59 -0.61
CA ILE A 101 14.14 20.49 -1.72
C ILE A 101 13.35 21.79 -1.87
N LEU A 102 12.76 22.30 -0.80
CA LEU A 102 11.97 23.53 -0.83
C LEU A 102 12.81 24.76 -1.20
N ASN A 103 14.06 24.81 -0.76
CA ASN A 103 14.98 25.89 -1.14
C ASN A 103 15.35 25.88 -2.63
N LYS A 104 15.54 24.67 -3.20
CA LYS A 104 15.91 24.52 -4.63
C LYS A 104 14.70 24.63 -5.55
N PHE A 105 13.54 24.19 -5.09
CA PHE A 105 12.33 24.08 -5.89
C PHE A 105 11.10 24.61 -5.12
N PRO A 106 11.00 25.94 -4.95
CA PRO A 106 9.96 26.55 -4.10
C PRO A 106 8.52 26.39 -4.62
N HIS A 107 8.35 25.88 -5.84
CA HIS A 107 7.04 25.73 -6.50
C HIS A 107 6.57 24.28 -6.61
N ILE A 108 7.20 23.33 -5.91
CA ILE A 108 6.75 21.94 -5.92
C ILE A 108 5.95 21.60 -4.66
N GLY A 109 4.99 20.68 -4.80
CA GLY A 109 4.34 20.07 -3.65
C GLY A 109 5.29 19.08 -2.95
N VAL A 110 5.25 19.04 -1.62
CA VAL A 110 6.01 18.10 -0.79
C VAL A 110 5.06 17.38 0.15
N GLU A 111 5.03 16.06 0.03
CA GLU A 111 4.29 15.18 0.92
C GLU A 111 5.26 14.32 1.72
N VAL A 112 4.94 14.11 2.98
CA VAL A 112 5.72 13.27 3.90
C VAL A 112 4.84 12.17 4.44
N MET A 113 5.31 10.93 4.31
CA MET A 113 4.65 9.78 4.90
C MET A 113 5.23 9.51 6.29
N ALA A 114 4.41 9.58 7.32
CA ALA A 114 4.82 9.25 8.69
C ALA A 114 4.96 7.73 8.88
N GLY A 115 5.68 7.32 9.92
CA GLY A 115 5.94 5.90 10.20
C GLY A 115 4.71 5.08 10.64
N ASN A 116 3.56 5.73 10.82
CA ASN A 116 2.25 5.09 11.05
C ASN A 116 1.43 4.95 9.75
N GLY A 117 1.94 5.47 8.62
CA GLY A 117 1.26 5.46 7.32
C GLY A 117 0.37 6.68 7.07
N GLU A 118 0.34 7.66 7.96
CA GLU A 118 -0.33 8.94 7.72
C GLU A 118 0.48 9.81 6.76
N MET A 119 -0.22 10.50 5.87
CA MET A 119 0.39 11.39 4.90
C MET A 119 0.17 12.84 5.30
N PHE A 120 1.23 13.63 5.28
CA PHE A 120 1.21 15.05 5.59
C PHE A 120 1.67 15.87 4.38
N VAL A 121 0.87 16.87 4.01
CA VAL A 121 1.27 17.87 3.01
C VAL A 121 2.08 18.95 3.74
N ILE A 122 3.37 19.05 3.44
CA ILE A 122 4.27 20.04 4.03
C ILE A 122 4.21 21.35 3.23
N HIS A 123 4.12 21.25 1.90
CA HIS A 123 3.99 22.37 0.99
C HIS A 123 3.03 22.01 -0.12
N ALA A 124 2.03 22.86 -0.34
CA ALA A 124 1.09 22.71 -1.43
C ALA A 124 1.37 23.77 -2.51
N ASN A 125 1.26 23.33 -3.75
CA ASN A 125 1.48 24.18 -4.93
C ASN A 125 0.16 24.80 -5.37
#